data_1d531ab81f863f9c45a8b64f7edb3940
#
_entry.id   1d531ab81f863f9c45a8b64f7edb3940
#
_cell.length_a   1.000
_cell.length_b   1.000
_cell.length_c   1.000
_cell.angle_alpha   90.00
_cell.angle_beta   90.00
_cell.angle_gamma   90.00
#
_symmetry.space_group_name_H-M   'P 1'
#
loop_
_entity.id
_entity.type
_entity.pdbx_description
1 polymer ?
#
loop_
_entity_poly.entity_id
_entity_poly.type
_entity_poly.pdbx_seq_one_letter_code
_entity_poly.pdbx_strand_id
1 'polypeptide(L)'
;NSAIITHAGMSTNSSYKVDTIPPTEEGAGITGAVGAQNNFLNAGDTVDVSVTFSEVVLDTSSGSLTLKIAVGSDNETATINSGSTTDNLTFRYTIQAGDNDTNGISIDANDISGGTITDLAGNIASDVTLEAVTDNSSYKVDTAAPSVDNFTMSDTALKIGDNATVTFVFSEQICPETDSCAVEFTNSDITAPNGSLSTLATSDNTTWTGTFVPTDDVQLDDSNVLTLGTSYTDLAGNTGPTEQTANYEVDTREPTVSSIAITAQSGISSYNFLNPGDNVSFTVTFSEQVVVDNSSGLSLTILMGSDNRSAQYTSGSGNAQQVFGYTIDDLLTSGENDSDGLSTGSNPIVLPGGSTIKDLAGNSAIITHAGMST
;
A
#
# COMPACT_ATOMS: atom_id res chain seq x y z
N ASN A 1 -18.40 -97.55 47.01
CA ASN A 1 -19.11 -96.62 46.15
C ASN A 1 -18.25 -95.35 45.97
N SER A 2 -17.62 -95.21 44.81
CA SER A 2 -16.91 -93.98 44.42
C SER A 2 -17.91 -93.00 43.95
N ALA A 3 -17.98 -91.80 44.60
CA ALA A 3 -18.76 -90.71 44.12
C ALA A 3 -18.08 -90.09 42.90
N ILE A 4 -18.76 -90.11 41.79
CA ILE A 4 -18.31 -89.37 40.62
C ILE A 4 -18.72 -87.90 40.81
N ILE A 5 -17.78 -87.03 41.07
CA ILE A 5 -18.03 -85.58 41.14
C ILE A 5 -17.80 -85.07 39.74
N THR A 6 -18.88 -84.85 39.01
CA THR A 6 -18.86 -84.11 37.73
C THR A 6 -19.23 -82.64 38.02
N HIS A 7 -18.32 -81.75 37.76
CA HIS A 7 -18.56 -80.30 37.82
C HIS A 7 -18.57 -79.77 36.42
N ALA A 8 -19.62 -79.02 36.05
CA ALA A 8 -19.61 -78.18 34.85
C ALA A 8 -18.57 -77.10 35.06
N GLY A 9 -17.69 -76.88 34.11
CA GLY A 9 -16.70 -75.81 34.20
C GLY A 9 -17.34 -74.46 34.50
N MET A 10 -16.55 -73.62 35.10
CA MET A 10 -16.99 -72.22 35.27
C MET A 10 -17.27 -71.58 33.90
N SER A 11 -18.36 -70.86 33.81
CA SER A 11 -18.59 -69.97 32.65
C SER A 11 -17.55 -68.87 32.64
N THR A 12 -17.22 -68.38 31.45
CA THR A 12 -16.35 -67.19 31.23
C THR A 12 -16.86 -66.06 32.08
N ASN A 13 -16.02 -65.43 32.90
CA ASN A 13 -16.33 -64.29 33.72
C ASN A 13 -15.68 -63.05 33.07
N SER A 14 -16.47 -62.22 32.34
CA SER A 14 -16.01 -61.05 31.66
C SER A 14 -15.57 -59.89 32.59
N SER A 15 -15.85 -60.04 33.91
CA SER A 15 -15.39 -59.06 34.92
C SER A 15 -13.93 -59.22 35.32
N TYR A 16 -13.30 -60.33 34.95
CA TYR A 16 -11.87 -60.61 35.24
C TYR A 16 -11.13 -60.93 33.95
N LYS A 17 -10.52 -59.88 33.39
CA LYS A 17 -9.64 -59.97 32.22
C LYS A 17 -8.19 -59.98 32.66
N VAL A 18 -7.32 -60.64 31.93
CA VAL A 18 -5.87 -60.62 32.12
C VAL A 18 -5.21 -60.09 30.89
N ASP A 19 -4.42 -59.08 31.08
CA ASP A 19 -3.56 -58.50 30.08
C ASP A 19 -2.17 -58.32 30.71
N THR A 20 -1.13 -58.73 30.00
CA THR A 20 0.28 -58.73 30.47
C THR A 20 1.19 -58.16 29.35
N ILE A 21 0.61 -57.70 28.28
CA ILE A 21 1.35 -57.18 27.11
C ILE A 21 1.38 -55.65 27.23
N PRO A 22 2.58 -55.04 27.36
CA PRO A 22 2.67 -53.60 27.34
C PRO A 22 2.32 -53.01 25.96
N PRO A 23 1.71 -51.79 25.90
CA PRO A 23 1.54 -51.12 24.65
C PRO A 23 2.90 -50.72 24.03
N THR A 24 2.96 -50.73 22.69
CA THR A 24 4.13 -50.32 21.90
C THR A 24 3.72 -49.20 20.93
N GLU A 25 4.64 -48.31 20.67
CA GLU A 25 4.47 -47.26 19.63
C GLU A 25 4.45 -47.94 18.24
N GLU A 26 3.53 -47.51 17.34
CA GLU A 26 3.36 -48.04 15.99
C GLU A 26 3.59 -46.99 14.90
N GLY A 27 3.64 -45.70 15.25
CA GLY A 27 3.91 -44.62 14.31
C GLY A 27 3.54 -43.26 14.84
N ALA A 28 4.23 -42.25 14.31
CA ALA A 28 3.95 -40.85 14.58
C ALA A 28 3.79 -40.07 13.30
N GLY A 29 3.08 -38.97 13.35
CA GLY A 29 2.91 -38.06 12.19
C GLY A 29 2.31 -36.72 12.55
N ILE A 30 2.60 -35.72 11.73
CA ILE A 30 1.97 -34.41 11.80
C ILE A 30 0.61 -34.55 11.16
N THR A 31 -0.48 -34.34 11.90
CA THR A 31 -1.84 -34.69 11.49
C THR A 31 -2.75 -33.50 11.28
N GLY A 32 -2.36 -32.30 11.72
CA GLY A 32 -3.17 -31.11 11.54
C GLY A 32 -2.48 -29.85 12.01
N ALA A 33 -3.03 -28.73 11.57
CA ALA A 33 -2.65 -27.41 12.03
C ALA A 33 -3.88 -26.49 12.06
N VAL A 34 -3.86 -25.48 12.91
CA VAL A 34 -4.89 -24.43 12.97
C VAL A 34 -4.21 -23.10 12.80
N GLY A 35 -4.74 -22.26 11.88
CA GLY A 35 -4.20 -20.96 11.51
C GLY A 35 -3.39 -20.96 10.21
N ALA A 36 -2.95 -22.13 9.73
CA ALA A 36 -2.10 -22.24 8.54
C ALA A 36 -2.68 -21.50 7.33
N GLN A 37 -1.84 -20.67 6.68
CA GLN A 37 -2.14 -19.91 5.48
C GLN A 37 -1.06 -20.19 4.43
N ASN A 38 -1.44 -20.56 3.20
CA ASN A 38 -0.52 -20.89 2.11
C ASN A 38 0.57 -21.94 2.48
N ASN A 39 0.22 -22.90 3.34
CA ASN A 39 1.13 -23.89 3.95
C ASN A 39 2.16 -23.29 4.92
N PHE A 40 1.95 -22.08 5.40
CA PHE A 40 2.72 -21.45 6.46
C PHE A 40 1.91 -21.34 7.75
N LEU A 41 2.60 -21.44 8.86
CA LEU A 41 2.13 -21.17 10.21
C LEU A 41 2.86 -19.93 10.72
N ASN A 42 2.15 -19.03 11.39
CA ASN A 42 2.74 -17.87 12.05
C ASN A 42 2.62 -17.95 13.58
N ALA A 43 3.10 -16.94 14.27
CA ALA A 43 3.08 -16.93 15.74
C ALA A 43 1.65 -16.98 16.29
N GLY A 44 1.38 -17.95 17.14
CA GLY A 44 0.07 -18.24 17.73
C GLY A 44 -0.69 -19.36 17.05
N ASP A 45 -0.30 -19.78 15.85
CA ASP A 45 -0.85 -20.96 15.19
C ASP A 45 -0.45 -22.24 15.94
N THR A 46 -1.17 -23.33 15.67
CA THR A 46 -0.88 -24.60 16.34
C THR A 46 -0.68 -25.74 15.34
N VAL A 47 0.21 -26.66 15.68
CA VAL A 47 0.42 -27.90 14.95
C VAL A 47 0.19 -29.08 15.88
N ASP A 48 -0.49 -30.11 15.37
CA ASP A 48 -0.80 -31.34 16.08
C ASP A 48 0.02 -32.52 15.53
N VAL A 49 0.62 -33.27 16.45
CA VAL A 49 1.32 -34.51 16.19
C VAL A 49 0.54 -35.66 16.84
N SER A 50 0.19 -36.68 16.07
CA SER A 50 -0.43 -37.91 16.56
C SER A 50 0.60 -39.03 16.72
N VAL A 51 0.54 -39.75 17.82
CA VAL A 51 1.32 -40.95 18.07
C VAL A 51 0.36 -42.09 18.29
N THR A 52 0.48 -43.15 17.48
CA THR A 52 -0.40 -44.32 17.50
C THR A 52 0.27 -45.47 18.27
N PHE A 53 -0.49 -46.15 19.08
CA PHE A 53 -0.06 -47.31 19.89
C PHE A 53 -0.79 -48.56 19.45
N SER A 54 -0.21 -49.74 19.77
CA SER A 54 -0.76 -51.07 19.46
C SER A 54 -2.11 -51.33 20.13
N GLU A 55 -2.48 -50.55 21.14
CA GLU A 55 -3.71 -50.68 21.89
C GLU A 55 -4.10 -49.37 22.61
N VAL A 56 -5.23 -49.38 23.29
CA VAL A 56 -5.73 -48.21 24.05
C VAL A 56 -4.78 -47.88 25.20
N VAL A 57 -4.33 -46.65 25.26
CA VAL A 57 -3.40 -46.14 26.26
C VAL A 57 -4.00 -45.10 27.18
N LEU A 58 -3.43 -44.96 28.36
CA LEU A 58 -3.74 -43.98 29.38
C LEU A 58 -2.51 -43.11 29.64
N ASP A 59 -2.70 -41.78 29.56
CA ASP A 59 -1.77 -40.83 30.17
C ASP A 59 -2.03 -40.80 31.69
N THR A 60 -1.10 -41.34 32.47
CA THR A 60 -1.18 -41.33 33.93
C THR A 60 -0.39 -40.19 34.56
N SER A 61 0.17 -39.31 33.76
CA SER A 61 1.03 -38.18 34.16
C SER A 61 0.28 -36.89 34.45
N SER A 62 -1.06 -36.89 34.33
CA SER A 62 -1.90 -35.69 34.50
C SER A 62 -1.60 -34.58 33.50
N GLY A 63 -1.26 -34.94 32.24
CA GLY A 63 -1.04 -33.97 31.15
C GLY A 63 0.38 -33.40 31.08
N SER A 64 1.37 -34.08 31.68
CA SER A 64 2.78 -33.64 31.61
C SER A 64 3.60 -34.34 30.51
N LEU A 65 2.99 -35.22 29.71
CA LEU A 65 3.65 -35.81 28.55
C LEU A 65 4.09 -34.76 27.54
N THR A 66 5.30 -34.89 27.04
CA THR A 66 5.90 -34.01 26.05
C THR A 66 6.58 -34.82 24.95
N LEU A 67 6.63 -34.20 23.77
CA LEU A 67 7.27 -34.71 22.57
C LEU A 67 8.13 -33.59 21.97
N LYS A 68 9.32 -33.89 21.44
CA LYS A 68 10.14 -32.96 20.67
C LYS A 68 9.76 -32.99 19.21
N ILE A 69 9.62 -31.81 18.62
CA ILE A 69 9.45 -31.58 17.17
C ILE A 69 10.57 -30.67 16.71
N ALA A 70 10.98 -30.81 15.47
CA ALA A 70 11.95 -29.90 14.86
C ALA A 70 11.19 -28.80 14.08
N VAL A 71 11.49 -27.53 14.41
CA VAL A 71 11.03 -26.35 13.72
C VAL A 71 12.27 -25.64 13.19
N GLY A 72 12.59 -25.86 11.92
CA GLY A 72 13.85 -25.43 11.33
C GLY A 72 15.06 -26.09 12.01
N SER A 73 15.92 -25.30 12.65
CA SER A 73 17.09 -25.79 13.40
C SER A 73 16.81 -26.05 14.86
N ASP A 74 15.65 -25.71 15.38
CA ASP A 74 15.34 -25.75 16.81
C ASP A 74 14.44 -26.91 17.16
N ASN A 75 14.70 -27.51 18.33
CA ASN A 75 13.90 -28.59 18.89
C ASN A 75 12.88 -28.01 19.88
N GLU A 76 11.64 -27.90 19.42
CA GLU A 76 10.55 -27.40 20.21
C GLU A 76 9.81 -28.47 20.99
N THR A 77 9.04 -28.08 22.00
CA THR A 77 8.34 -29.00 22.86
C THR A 77 6.84 -28.97 22.66
N ALA A 78 6.27 -29.98 22.01
CA ALA A 78 4.85 -30.23 21.98
C ALA A 78 4.38 -30.87 23.28
N THR A 79 3.21 -30.48 23.79
CA THR A 79 2.61 -31.04 25.01
C THR A 79 1.38 -31.85 24.68
N ILE A 80 1.09 -32.85 25.52
CA ILE A 80 -0.11 -33.68 25.36
C ILE A 80 -1.36 -32.78 25.31
N ASN A 81 -2.18 -32.97 24.29
CA ASN A 81 -3.42 -32.22 24.08
C ASN A 81 -4.66 -33.10 24.27
N SER A 82 -4.60 -34.37 23.79
CA SER A 82 -5.73 -35.28 23.87
C SER A 82 -5.31 -36.73 23.60
N GLY A 83 -6.25 -37.67 23.70
CA GLY A 83 -6.08 -39.05 23.28
C GLY A 83 -5.95 -40.08 24.42
N SER A 84 -5.83 -39.67 25.69
CA SER A 84 -5.91 -40.61 26.80
C SER A 84 -7.23 -41.38 26.73
N THR A 85 -7.16 -42.74 26.88
CA THR A 85 -8.25 -43.68 26.66
C THR A 85 -8.50 -44.05 25.19
N THR A 86 -7.58 -43.77 24.31
CA THR A 86 -7.58 -44.21 22.90
C THR A 86 -6.24 -44.84 22.56
N ASP A 87 -6.10 -45.41 21.38
CA ASP A 87 -4.84 -45.90 20.82
C ASP A 87 -3.99 -44.82 20.16
N ASN A 88 -4.43 -43.54 20.24
CA ASN A 88 -3.76 -42.41 19.62
C ASN A 88 -3.65 -41.23 20.59
N LEU A 89 -2.43 -40.84 20.92
CA LEU A 89 -2.13 -39.62 21.69
C LEU A 89 -1.84 -38.46 20.76
N THR A 90 -2.45 -37.31 21.01
CA THR A 90 -2.20 -36.08 20.24
C THR A 90 -1.43 -35.08 21.08
N PHE A 91 -0.29 -34.62 20.56
CA PHE A 91 0.53 -33.56 21.12
C PHE A 91 0.37 -32.29 20.31
N ARG A 92 0.37 -31.15 20.97
CA ARG A 92 0.22 -29.83 20.33
C ARG A 92 1.40 -28.93 20.65
N TYR A 93 1.89 -28.27 19.61
CA TYR A 93 2.80 -27.16 19.74
C TYR A 93 2.11 -25.87 19.25
N THR A 94 2.32 -24.77 19.96
CA THR A 94 1.91 -23.43 19.51
C THR A 94 3.15 -22.72 19.02
N ILE A 95 3.14 -22.29 17.76
CA ILE A 95 4.23 -21.57 17.10
C ILE A 95 4.53 -20.28 17.89
N GLN A 96 5.80 -20.08 18.21
CA GLN A 96 6.27 -18.94 18.97
C GLN A 96 6.86 -17.88 18.03
N ALA A 97 6.85 -16.61 18.46
CA ALA A 97 7.55 -15.55 17.73
C ALA A 97 9.07 -15.85 17.71
N GLY A 98 9.64 -15.89 16.51
CA GLY A 98 11.04 -16.25 16.26
C GLY A 98 11.22 -17.63 15.65
N ASP A 99 10.19 -18.49 15.70
CA ASP A 99 10.21 -19.77 14.97
C ASP A 99 10.28 -19.52 13.46
N ASN A 100 11.11 -20.26 12.76
CA ASN A 100 11.24 -20.19 11.31
C ASN A 100 11.60 -21.56 10.73
N ASP A 101 10.81 -22.03 9.75
CA ASP A 101 11.01 -23.32 9.08
C ASP A 101 10.54 -23.25 7.62
N THR A 102 11.47 -23.16 6.70
CA THR A 102 11.20 -22.99 5.27
C THR A 102 10.93 -24.30 4.52
N ASN A 103 11.27 -25.43 5.10
CA ASN A 103 11.08 -26.77 4.52
C ASN A 103 9.91 -27.54 5.15
N GLY A 104 9.49 -27.13 6.33
CA GLY A 104 8.33 -27.67 7.06
C GLY A 104 8.70 -28.51 8.25
N ILE A 105 7.86 -28.46 9.27
CA ILE A 105 8.04 -29.12 10.56
C ILE A 105 8.30 -30.63 10.37
N SER A 106 9.24 -31.16 11.16
CA SER A 106 9.61 -32.58 11.20
C SER A 106 9.67 -33.09 12.62
N ILE A 107 9.89 -34.41 12.79
CA ILE A 107 10.10 -35.03 14.07
C ILE A 107 11.40 -35.83 13.98
N ASP A 108 12.39 -35.48 14.78
CA ASP A 108 13.58 -36.29 14.95
C ASP A 108 13.24 -37.52 15.76
N ALA A 109 14.00 -38.62 15.58
CA ALA A 109 13.87 -39.79 16.42
C ALA A 109 14.11 -39.40 17.89
N ASN A 110 13.09 -39.52 18.74
CA ASN A 110 13.15 -39.14 20.15
C ASN A 110 12.08 -39.87 20.98
N ASP A 111 12.21 -39.76 22.29
CA ASP A 111 11.28 -40.41 23.23
C ASP A 111 10.18 -39.44 23.66
N ILE A 112 8.96 -39.95 23.83
CA ILE A 112 7.94 -39.29 24.63
C ILE A 112 8.44 -39.21 26.07
N SER A 113 8.39 -38.04 26.66
CA SER A 113 8.93 -37.75 27.99
C SER A 113 7.90 -37.06 28.90
N GLY A 114 8.29 -36.82 30.15
CA GLY A 114 7.48 -36.08 31.12
C GLY A 114 6.42 -36.87 31.87
N GLY A 115 6.27 -38.18 31.60
CA GLY A 115 5.26 -38.98 32.28
C GLY A 115 5.31 -40.46 31.98
N THR A 116 4.22 -41.16 32.30
CA THR A 116 4.08 -42.61 32.10
C THR A 116 2.84 -42.88 31.27
N ILE A 117 2.99 -43.72 30.26
CA ILE A 117 1.90 -44.24 29.42
C ILE A 117 1.66 -45.67 29.83
N THR A 118 0.41 -46.04 30.08
CA THR A 118 0.01 -47.42 30.43
C THR A 118 -1.17 -47.85 29.56
N ASP A 119 -1.39 -49.17 29.45
CA ASP A 119 -2.66 -49.71 28.97
C ASP A 119 -3.76 -49.63 30.05
N LEU A 120 -4.93 -50.17 29.73
CA LEU A 120 -6.05 -50.28 30.67
C LEU A 120 -5.82 -51.30 31.82
N ALA A 121 -4.87 -52.20 31.68
CA ALA A 121 -4.49 -53.18 32.70
C ALA A 121 -3.40 -52.65 33.65
N GLY A 122 -2.75 -51.53 33.30
CA GLY A 122 -1.68 -50.90 34.05
C GLY A 122 -0.28 -51.33 33.60
N ASN A 123 -0.14 -52.04 32.46
CA ASN A 123 1.17 -52.33 31.90
C ASN A 123 1.78 -51.05 31.32
N ILE A 124 3.02 -50.72 31.72
CA ILE A 124 3.72 -49.54 31.26
C ILE A 124 4.26 -49.78 29.85
N ALA A 125 4.04 -48.81 28.93
CA ALA A 125 4.60 -48.84 27.59
C ALA A 125 6.11 -49.05 27.63
N SER A 126 6.57 -50.09 26.93
CA SER A 126 7.96 -50.57 26.98
C SER A 126 8.85 -49.85 25.97
N ASP A 127 8.25 -49.31 24.91
CA ASP A 127 8.90 -48.51 23.87
C ASP A 127 8.02 -47.33 23.55
N VAL A 128 8.58 -46.14 23.69
CA VAL A 128 7.96 -44.85 23.41
C VAL A 128 8.88 -43.97 22.52
N THR A 129 9.87 -44.63 21.89
CA THR A 129 10.83 -44.00 20.98
C THR A 129 10.20 -43.88 19.61
N LEU A 130 10.00 -42.66 19.15
CA LEU A 130 9.45 -42.37 17.84
C LEU A 130 10.49 -42.54 16.73
N GLU A 131 10.04 -43.08 15.60
CA GLU A 131 10.80 -42.99 14.36
C GLU A 131 10.76 -41.56 13.83
N ALA A 132 11.83 -41.16 13.10
CA ALA A 132 11.91 -39.82 12.50
C ALA A 132 10.81 -39.65 11.44
N VAL A 133 10.13 -38.51 11.48
CA VAL A 133 9.20 -38.05 10.45
C VAL A 133 9.86 -36.91 9.68
N THR A 134 9.96 -37.05 8.36
CA THR A 134 10.59 -36.08 7.48
C THR A 134 9.79 -34.79 7.41
N ASP A 135 10.47 -33.70 6.98
CA ASP A 135 9.88 -32.38 6.78
C ASP A 135 8.57 -32.43 6.00
N ASN A 136 7.56 -31.78 6.55
CA ASN A 136 6.25 -31.68 5.92
C ASN A 136 6.03 -30.28 5.34
N SER A 137 6.24 -30.13 4.05
CA SER A 137 6.13 -28.86 3.33
C SER A 137 4.75 -28.21 3.36
N SER A 138 3.72 -28.90 3.87
CA SER A 138 2.40 -28.33 4.14
C SER A 138 2.33 -27.55 5.46
N TYR A 139 3.38 -27.62 6.28
CA TYR A 139 3.48 -26.97 7.59
C TYR A 139 4.84 -26.29 7.73
N LYS A 140 5.09 -25.29 6.89
CA LYS A 140 6.22 -24.37 7.01
C LYS A 140 5.94 -23.38 8.13
N VAL A 141 6.97 -22.73 8.65
CA VAL A 141 6.81 -21.73 9.70
C VAL A 141 7.51 -20.44 9.28
N ASP A 142 6.79 -19.33 9.37
CA ASP A 142 7.31 -18.00 9.20
C ASP A 142 6.61 -17.05 10.18
N THR A 143 7.38 -16.49 11.09
CA THR A 143 6.89 -15.54 12.11
C THR A 143 7.49 -14.16 11.96
N ALA A 144 8.27 -13.92 10.89
CA ALA A 144 8.87 -12.66 10.60
C ALA A 144 7.88 -11.76 9.84
N ALA A 145 7.70 -10.52 10.28
CA ALA A 145 6.93 -9.56 9.52
C ALA A 145 7.77 -9.03 8.33
N PRO A 146 7.16 -8.78 7.17
CA PRO A 146 7.86 -8.18 6.04
C PRO A 146 8.34 -6.76 6.37
N SER A 147 9.43 -6.32 5.76
CA SER A 147 9.88 -4.93 5.77
C SER A 147 9.69 -4.28 4.41
N VAL A 148 9.60 -2.94 4.40
CA VAL A 148 9.56 -2.16 3.15
C VAL A 148 10.97 -1.66 2.85
N ASP A 149 11.60 -2.20 1.81
CA ASP A 149 12.96 -1.83 1.38
C ASP A 149 12.95 -0.57 0.53
N ASN A 150 11.86 -0.33 -0.21
CA ASN A 150 11.68 0.87 -1.02
C ASN A 150 10.19 1.22 -1.19
N PHE A 151 9.87 2.52 -1.07
CA PHE A 151 8.56 3.07 -1.41
C PHE A 151 8.75 4.45 -2.04
N THR A 152 8.63 4.53 -3.37
CA THR A 152 9.01 5.71 -4.15
C THR A 152 8.03 6.02 -5.27
N MET A 153 8.10 7.28 -5.73
CA MET A 153 7.42 7.76 -6.94
C MET A 153 8.47 8.17 -7.98
N SER A 154 8.18 7.95 -9.26
CA SER A 154 9.07 8.31 -10.37
C SER A 154 9.07 9.81 -10.69
N ASP A 155 8.03 10.53 -10.30
CA ASP A 155 7.87 11.97 -10.42
C ASP A 155 7.27 12.53 -9.14
N THR A 156 7.82 13.63 -8.65
CA THR A 156 7.41 14.28 -7.40
C THR A 156 6.95 15.73 -7.60
N ALA A 157 6.80 16.20 -8.85
CA ALA A 157 6.31 17.52 -9.19
C ALA A 157 5.27 17.40 -10.33
N LEU A 158 4.03 17.13 -9.94
CA LEU A 158 2.96 16.69 -10.84
C LEU A 158 2.06 17.88 -11.24
N LYS A 159 1.87 18.05 -12.54
CA LYS A 159 0.96 19.04 -13.15
C LYS A 159 -0.08 18.34 -14.04
N ILE A 160 -0.87 19.13 -14.74
CA ILE A 160 -1.88 18.63 -15.69
C ILE A 160 -1.24 17.67 -16.71
N GLY A 161 -1.80 16.46 -16.76
CA GLY A 161 -1.42 15.41 -17.71
C GLY A 161 -0.22 14.57 -17.29
N ASP A 162 0.43 14.85 -16.15
CA ASP A 162 1.50 14.04 -15.61
C ASP A 162 0.95 12.82 -14.89
N ASN A 163 1.74 11.76 -14.85
CA ASN A 163 1.51 10.56 -14.07
C ASN A 163 2.83 10.10 -13.46
N ALA A 164 2.79 9.48 -12.28
CA ALA A 164 3.97 8.90 -11.67
C ALA A 164 3.81 7.39 -11.49
N THR A 165 4.88 6.64 -11.71
CA THR A 165 4.96 5.24 -11.29
C THR A 165 5.30 5.19 -9.82
N VAL A 166 4.45 4.53 -9.04
CA VAL A 166 4.70 4.22 -7.63
C VAL A 166 5.29 2.81 -7.56
N THR A 167 6.39 2.65 -6.83
CA THR A 167 7.09 1.38 -6.68
C THR A 167 7.25 1.03 -5.20
N PHE A 168 6.87 -0.19 -4.85
CA PHE A 168 7.13 -0.83 -3.56
C PHE A 168 8.11 -1.98 -3.77
N VAL A 169 9.06 -2.12 -2.87
CA VAL A 169 9.93 -3.30 -2.77
C VAL A 169 9.88 -3.78 -1.33
N PHE A 170 9.50 -5.03 -1.13
CA PHE A 170 9.43 -5.67 0.17
C PHE A 170 10.57 -6.68 0.34
N SER A 171 10.94 -6.95 1.58
CA SER A 171 11.96 -7.95 1.93
C SER A 171 11.59 -9.37 1.53
N GLU A 172 10.29 -9.64 1.35
CA GLU A 172 9.71 -10.94 1.06
C GLU A 172 8.40 -10.83 0.27
N GLN A 173 7.79 -11.97 -0.05
CA GLN A 173 6.54 -12.01 -0.81
C GLN A 173 5.36 -11.53 0.03
N ILE A 174 4.66 -10.53 -0.48
CA ILE A 174 3.40 -10.02 0.08
C ILE A 174 2.23 -10.71 -0.60
N CYS A 175 1.18 -10.96 0.16
CA CYS A 175 0.01 -11.69 -0.31
C CYS A 175 -0.75 -10.94 -1.40
N PRO A 176 -0.83 -11.49 -2.64
CA PRO A 176 -1.58 -10.89 -3.74
C PRO A 176 -3.08 -11.22 -3.66
N GLU A 177 -3.93 -10.44 -4.36
CA GLU A 177 -5.37 -10.71 -4.50
C GLU A 177 -5.71 -12.09 -5.10
N THR A 178 -4.74 -12.77 -5.71
CA THR A 178 -4.95 -14.05 -6.39
C THR A 178 -4.73 -15.26 -5.50
N ASP A 179 -4.20 -15.07 -4.30
CA ASP A 179 -3.89 -16.14 -3.35
C ASP A 179 -4.97 -16.24 -2.25
N SER A 180 -4.95 -17.34 -1.49
CA SER A 180 -5.93 -17.61 -0.45
C SER A 180 -5.54 -17.00 0.91
N CYS A 181 -5.00 -15.79 0.92
CA CYS A 181 -4.66 -15.09 2.14
C CYS A 181 -5.89 -14.51 2.83
N ALA A 182 -5.82 -14.35 4.15
CA ALA A 182 -6.86 -13.70 4.92
C ALA A 182 -6.89 -12.18 4.68
N VAL A 183 -5.74 -11.59 4.35
CA VAL A 183 -5.57 -10.16 4.06
C VAL A 183 -4.61 -9.99 2.89
N GLU A 184 -5.06 -9.33 1.84
CA GLU A 184 -4.37 -9.14 0.57
C GLU A 184 -3.82 -7.72 0.46
N PHE A 185 -2.73 -7.54 -0.32
CA PHE A 185 -2.17 -6.22 -0.61
C PHE A 185 -2.82 -5.61 -1.85
N THR A 186 -3.44 -4.47 -1.68
CA THR A 186 -4.17 -3.74 -2.72
C THR A 186 -3.85 -2.24 -2.70
N ASN A 187 -4.31 -1.51 -3.71
CA ASN A 187 -4.19 -0.04 -3.70
C ASN A 187 -5.03 0.64 -2.61
N SER A 188 -5.98 -0.06 -1.98
CA SER A 188 -6.75 0.46 -0.84
C SER A 188 -5.93 0.55 0.46
N ASP A 189 -4.77 -0.12 0.52
CA ASP A 189 -3.84 -0.03 1.65
C ASP A 189 -2.99 1.24 1.62
N ILE A 190 -3.11 2.02 0.53
CA ILE A 190 -2.34 3.23 0.32
C ILE A 190 -3.24 4.47 0.35
N THR A 191 -2.95 5.39 1.26
CA THR A 191 -3.54 6.73 1.23
C THR A 191 -2.78 7.59 0.23
N ALA A 192 -3.49 8.17 -0.76
CA ALA A 192 -2.92 8.94 -1.87
C ALA A 192 -3.57 10.33 -1.94
N PRO A 193 -3.06 11.34 -1.20
CA PRO A 193 -3.58 12.70 -1.24
C PRO A 193 -3.46 13.31 -2.63
N ASN A 194 -4.44 14.12 -3.01
CA ASN A 194 -4.51 14.86 -4.29
C ASN A 194 -4.32 14.00 -5.55
N GLY A 195 -4.69 12.72 -5.48
CA GLY A 195 -4.63 11.83 -6.63
C GLY A 195 -5.24 10.46 -6.37
N SER A 196 -5.11 9.58 -7.34
CA SER A 196 -5.56 8.20 -7.27
C SER A 196 -4.45 7.25 -7.73
N LEU A 197 -4.35 6.11 -7.06
CA LEU A 197 -3.44 5.03 -7.43
C LEU A 197 -4.21 3.94 -8.18
N SER A 198 -3.70 3.50 -9.32
CA SER A 198 -4.25 2.37 -10.06
C SER A 198 -4.13 1.06 -9.26
N THR A 199 -4.82 0.02 -9.72
CA THR A 199 -4.58 -1.34 -9.24
C THR A 199 -3.09 -1.66 -9.29
N LEU A 200 -2.57 -2.23 -8.22
CA LEU A 200 -1.17 -2.63 -8.11
C LEU A 200 -0.91 -3.88 -8.96
N ALA A 201 0.28 -3.95 -9.54
CA ALA A 201 0.73 -5.07 -10.35
C ALA A 201 2.08 -5.59 -9.85
N THR A 202 2.25 -6.90 -9.88
CA THR A 202 3.48 -7.60 -9.50
C THR A 202 3.74 -8.79 -10.43
N SER A 203 4.96 -9.27 -10.48
CA SER A 203 5.34 -10.52 -11.15
C SER A 203 6.03 -11.52 -10.21
N ASP A 204 6.39 -11.08 -9.01
CA ASP A 204 7.18 -11.84 -8.03
C ASP A 204 6.66 -11.72 -6.60
N ASN A 205 5.58 -10.97 -6.38
CA ASN A 205 4.97 -10.64 -5.09
C ASN A 205 5.89 -9.89 -4.11
N THR A 206 7.10 -9.52 -4.52
CA THR A 206 8.06 -8.71 -3.74
C THR A 206 8.15 -7.29 -4.25
N THR A 207 8.09 -7.12 -5.58
CA THR A 207 8.10 -5.81 -6.23
C THR A 207 6.72 -5.51 -6.81
N TRP A 208 6.15 -4.39 -6.38
CA TRP A 208 4.81 -3.96 -6.78
C TRP A 208 4.87 -2.57 -7.42
N THR A 209 4.07 -2.37 -8.45
CA THR A 209 3.98 -1.08 -9.13
C THR A 209 2.54 -0.66 -9.37
N GLY A 210 2.30 0.64 -9.32
CA GLY A 210 1.03 1.25 -9.68
C GLY A 210 1.26 2.59 -10.36
N THR A 211 0.24 3.12 -11.04
CA THR A 211 0.27 4.47 -11.62
C THR A 211 -0.51 5.42 -10.72
N PHE A 212 0.16 6.46 -10.25
CA PHE A 212 -0.50 7.59 -9.58
C PHE A 212 -0.91 8.61 -10.62
N VAL A 213 -2.17 9.03 -10.57
CA VAL A 213 -2.75 10.09 -11.40
C VAL A 213 -3.21 11.21 -10.48
N PRO A 214 -2.69 12.43 -10.62
CA PRO A 214 -3.11 13.56 -9.80
C PRO A 214 -4.58 13.92 -10.05
N THR A 215 -5.24 14.48 -9.04
CA THR A 215 -6.59 15.03 -9.16
C THR A 215 -6.57 16.31 -9.97
N ASP A 216 -7.58 16.53 -10.81
CA ASP A 216 -7.74 17.77 -11.57
C ASP A 216 -8.07 18.97 -10.66
N ASP A 217 -7.70 20.19 -11.09
CA ASP A 217 -8.03 21.46 -10.43
C ASP A 217 -7.51 21.59 -8.99
N VAL A 218 -6.41 20.97 -8.69
CA VAL A 218 -5.66 21.17 -7.44
C VAL A 218 -4.78 22.39 -7.59
N GLN A 219 -4.99 23.40 -6.74
CA GLN A 219 -4.04 24.52 -6.59
C GLN A 219 -2.81 23.99 -5.84
N LEU A 220 -1.63 24.46 -6.20
CA LEU A 220 -0.35 24.00 -5.64
C LEU A 220 -0.46 23.54 -4.19
N ASP A 221 -0.25 22.24 -3.99
CA ASP A 221 -0.06 21.60 -2.70
C ASP A 221 1.30 20.89 -2.72
N ASP A 222 2.22 21.39 -1.91
CA ASP A 222 3.63 20.97 -1.85
C ASP A 222 3.94 20.05 -0.66
N SER A 223 2.92 19.51 0.00
CA SER A 223 3.06 18.78 1.26
C SER A 223 2.43 17.39 1.26
N ASN A 224 2.37 16.71 0.11
CA ASN A 224 1.76 15.40 -0.03
C ASN A 224 2.76 14.26 0.20
N VAL A 225 2.30 13.18 0.84
CA VAL A 225 3.01 11.91 0.92
C VAL A 225 2.04 10.76 0.65
N LEU A 226 2.45 9.73 -0.07
CA LEU A 226 1.74 8.46 -0.08
C LEU A 226 2.03 7.74 1.23
N THR A 227 1.01 7.20 1.86
CA THR A 227 1.14 6.47 3.13
C THR A 227 0.63 5.05 2.95
N LEU A 228 1.50 4.08 3.17
CA LEU A 228 1.17 2.66 3.28
C LEU A 228 0.65 2.36 4.69
N GLY A 229 -0.53 1.79 4.78
CA GLY A 229 -1.13 1.31 6.04
C GLY A 229 -0.61 -0.08 6.44
N THR A 230 -1.21 -0.65 7.48
CA THR A 230 -0.87 -1.99 8.00
C THR A 230 -1.89 -3.06 7.62
N SER A 231 -2.78 -2.78 6.65
CA SER A 231 -3.86 -3.69 6.25
C SER A 231 -3.40 -4.70 5.19
N TYR A 232 -2.15 -5.16 5.25
CA TYR A 232 -1.58 -6.16 4.36
C TYR A 232 -0.70 -7.14 5.13
N THR A 233 -0.50 -8.32 4.58
CA THR A 233 0.32 -9.38 5.18
C THR A 233 1.27 -10.01 4.16
N ASP A 234 2.28 -10.74 4.66
CA ASP A 234 3.02 -11.69 3.86
C ASP A 234 2.20 -12.96 3.57
N LEU A 235 2.81 -13.98 2.97
CA LEU A 235 2.14 -15.25 2.67
C LEU A 235 1.80 -16.08 3.93
N ALA A 236 2.48 -15.86 5.04
CA ALA A 236 2.25 -16.54 6.31
C ALA A 236 1.18 -15.84 7.18
N GLY A 237 0.79 -14.62 6.81
CA GLY A 237 -0.19 -13.82 7.55
C GLY A 237 0.44 -12.85 8.56
N ASN A 238 1.76 -12.64 8.54
CA ASN A 238 2.39 -11.63 9.39
C ASN A 238 2.11 -10.23 8.83
N THR A 239 1.65 -9.32 9.68
CA THR A 239 1.28 -7.96 9.28
C THR A 239 2.50 -7.11 8.99
N GLY A 240 2.47 -6.41 7.84
CA GLY A 240 3.53 -5.48 7.44
C GLY A 240 3.47 -4.13 8.16
N PRO A 241 4.59 -3.35 8.14
CA PRO A 241 4.69 -2.04 8.76
C PRO A 241 4.00 -0.94 7.93
N THR A 242 3.83 0.23 8.54
CA THR A 242 3.53 1.46 7.81
C THR A 242 4.80 2.03 7.18
N GLU A 243 4.66 2.71 6.03
CA GLU A 243 5.76 3.43 5.38
C GLU A 243 5.21 4.64 4.61
N GLN A 244 6.07 5.59 4.28
CA GLN A 244 5.71 6.80 3.52
C GLN A 244 6.74 7.08 2.42
N THR A 245 6.27 7.66 1.31
CA THR A 245 7.16 8.21 0.29
C THR A 245 7.85 9.48 0.77
N ALA A 246 8.85 9.93 0.02
CA ALA A 246 9.25 11.33 0.05
C ALA A 246 8.06 12.23 -0.32
N ASN A 247 8.15 13.50 0.07
CA ASN A 247 7.15 14.51 -0.28
C ASN A 247 7.02 14.69 -1.80
N TYR A 248 5.79 14.90 -2.30
CA TYR A 248 5.52 15.28 -3.68
C TYR A 248 4.58 16.49 -3.76
N GLU A 249 4.67 17.22 -4.86
CA GLU A 249 3.86 18.38 -5.18
C GLU A 249 2.80 18.03 -6.22
N VAL A 250 1.62 18.63 -6.11
CA VAL A 250 0.55 18.57 -7.11
C VAL A 250 0.08 19.99 -7.38
N ASP A 251 0.14 20.39 -8.65
CA ASP A 251 -0.48 21.62 -9.15
C ASP A 251 -1.12 21.33 -10.51
N THR A 252 -2.43 21.13 -10.51
CA THR A 252 -3.21 20.83 -11.73
C THR A 252 -4.23 21.92 -12.02
N ARG A 253 -4.07 23.11 -11.42
CA ARG A 253 -4.93 24.24 -11.70
C ARG A 253 -4.30 25.14 -12.74
N GLU A 254 -5.05 25.44 -13.81
CA GLU A 254 -4.61 26.40 -14.81
C GLU A 254 -4.76 27.84 -14.30
N PRO A 255 -3.76 28.73 -14.45
CA PRO A 255 -3.93 30.14 -14.15
C PRO A 255 -4.97 30.76 -15.07
N THR A 256 -5.86 31.59 -14.50
CA THR A 256 -6.93 32.27 -15.23
C THR A 256 -6.77 33.78 -15.12
N VAL A 257 -7.26 34.55 -16.12
CA VAL A 257 -7.30 35.99 -16.04
C VAL A 257 -8.40 36.43 -15.08
N SER A 258 -8.00 37.11 -14.00
CA SER A 258 -8.93 37.65 -12.98
C SER A 258 -9.42 39.06 -13.29
N SER A 259 -8.56 39.89 -13.88
CA SER A 259 -8.93 41.26 -14.26
C SER A 259 -7.96 41.88 -15.28
N ILE A 260 -8.44 42.89 -15.99
CA ILE A 260 -7.65 43.76 -16.85
C ILE A 260 -7.99 45.20 -16.48
N ALA A 261 -6.99 46.03 -16.23
CA ALA A 261 -7.19 47.44 -15.84
C ALA A 261 -6.08 48.36 -16.36
N ILE A 262 -6.39 49.63 -16.58
CA ILE A 262 -5.39 50.67 -16.79
C ILE A 262 -4.79 51.03 -15.43
N THR A 263 -3.47 50.93 -15.32
CA THR A 263 -2.76 51.06 -14.01
C THR A 263 -1.78 52.25 -13.99
N ALA A 264 -1.31 52.71 -15.14
CA ALA A 264 -0.46 53.89 -15.23
C ALA A 264 -0.66 54.60 -16.55
N GLN A 265 -0.52 55.89 -16.53
CA GLN A 265 -0.49 56.79 -17.70
C GLN A 265 0.46 57.93 -17.45
N SER A 266 1.06 58.46 -18.53
CA SER A 266 1.91 59.62 -18.48
C SER A 266 1.49 60.62 -19.55
N GLY A 267 1.65 61.92 -19.29
CA GLY A 267 1.29 62.97 -20.20
C GLY A 267 -0.18 63.39 -20.19
N ILE A 268 -1.03 62.75 -19.40
CA ILE A 268 -2.47 62.99 -19.36
C ILE A 268 -2.75 64.48 -19.05
N SER A 269 -3.62 65.06 -19.85
CA SER A 269 -4.05 66.46 -19.67
C SER A 269 -4.95 66.64 -18.45
N SER A 270 -5.16 67.87 -17.98
CA SER A 270 -6.08 68.20 -16.89
C SER A 270 -7.55 67.85 -17.17
N TYR A 271 -7.88 67.49 -18.40
CA TYR A 271 -9.21 67.04 -18.83
C TYR A 271 -9.27 65.55 -19.14
N ASN A 272 -8.26 64.78 -18.66
CA ASN A 272 -8.15 63.32 -18.83
C ASN A 272 -7.98 62.88 -20.30
N PHE A 273 -7.41 63.71 -21.18
CA PHE A 273 -7.04 63.35 -22.56
C PHE A 273 -5.56 62.97 -22.62
N LEU A 274 -5.27 61.90 -23.37
CA LEU A 274 -3.93 61.48 -23.79
C LEU A 274 -3.63 62.09 -25.17
N ASN A 275 -2.40 62.49 -25.41
CA ASN A 275 -1.91 63.12 -26.66
C ASN A 275 -0.86 62.25 -27.32
N PRO A 276 -0.49 62.44 -28.57
CA PRO A 276 0.59 61.79 -29.23
C PRO A 276 1.90 61.87 -28.40
N GLY A 277 2.52 60.68 -28.19
CA GLY A 277 3.71 60.52 -27.37
C GLY A 277 3.42 60.17 -25.90
N ASP A 278 2.18 60.30 -25.42
CA ASP A 278 1.80 59.83 -24.08
C ASP A 278 1.77 58.29 -23.99
N ASN A 279 2.02 57.75 -22.78
CA ASN A 279 2.05 56.32 -22.56
C ASN A 279 0.92 55.90 -21.64
N VAL A 280 0.35 54.71 -21.92
CA VAL A 280 -0.62 54.04 -21.07
C VAL A 280 -0.18 52.61 -20.81
N SER A 281 -0.32 52.18 -19.56
CA SER A 281 -0.03 50.79 -19.12
C SER A 281 -1.30 50.08 -18.71
N PHE A 282 -1.46 48.87 -19.20
CA PHE A 282 -2.52 47.95 -18.85
C PHE A 282 -1.92 46.82 -18.00
N THR A 283 -2.56 46.51 -16.90
CA THR A 283 -2.21 45.34 -16.09
C THR A 283 -3.26 44.26 -16.25
N VAL A 284 -2.81 43.10 -16.68
CA VAL A 284 -3.55 41.84 -16.66
C VAL A 284 -3.20 41.11 -15.40
N THR A 285 -4.18 40.83 -14.53
CA THR A 285 -3.99 40.11 -13.29
C THR A 285 -4.50 38.66 -13.48
N PHE A 286 -3.64 37.69 -13.21
CA PHE A 286 -3.97 36.28 -13.18
C PHE A 286 -4.38 35.80 -11.77
N SER A 287 -5.02 34.68 -11.68
CA SER A 287 -5.40 34.04 -10.41
C SER A 287 -4.20 33.71 -9.52
N GLU A 288 -3.02 33.58 -10.14
CA GLU A 288 -1.77 33.17 -9.49
C GLU A 288 -0.55 33.73 -10.24
N GLN A 289 0.65 33.38 -9.76
CA GLN A 289 1.90 33.81 -10.42
C GLN A 289 2.08 33.05 -11.73
N VAL A 290 2.48 33.79 -12.78
CA VAL A 290 2.75 33.20 -14.10
C VAL A 290 4.12 33.59 -14.64
N VAL A 291 4.74 32.67 -15.32
CA VAL A 291 5.98 32.87 -16.09
C VAL A 291 5.61 33.09 -17.54
N VAL A 292 6.10 34.20 -18.08
CA VAL A 292 5.85 34.59 -19.47
C VAL A 292 7.10 34.37 -20.30
N ASP A 293 6.97 33.60 -21.39
CA ASP A 293 7.90 33.58 -22.50
C ASP A 293 7.34 34.49 -23.61
N ASN A 294 8.00 35.63 -23.84
CA ASN A 294 7.61 36.63 -24.85
C ASN A 294 8.44 36.51 -26.13
N SER A 295 8.94 35.35 -26.50
CA SER A 295 9.85 35.17 -27.64
C SER A 295 9.24 35.54 -28.99
N SER A 296 7.90 35.57 -29.11
CA SER A 296 7.17 35.90 -30.37
C SER A 296 6.29 37.13 -30.30
N GLY A 297 6.43 37.98 -29.27
CA GLY A 297 5.72 39.26 -29.17
C GLY A 297 4.31 39.13 -28.61
N LEU A 298 4.18 38.79 -27.34
CA LEU A 298 2.92 38.80 -26.59
C LEU A 298 2.34 40.22 -26.52
N SER A 299 1.05 40.39 -26.82
CA SER A 299 0.40 41.67 -26.80
C SER A 299 -1.04 41.64 -26.28
N LEU A 300 -1.56 42.81 -25.94
CA LEU A 300 -2.94 43.02 -25.52
C LEU A 300 -3.64 43.90 -26.57
N THR A 301 -4.75 43.39 -27.12
CA THR A 301 -5.60 44.22 -28.01
C THR A 301 -6.40 45.21 -27.20
N ILE A 302 -6.19 46.49 -27.46
CA ILE A 302 -6.92 47.61 -26.86
C ILE A 302 -7.85 48.21 -27.89
N LEU A 303 -8.98 48.73 -27.43
CA LEU A 303 -9.93 49.51 -28.24
C LEU A 303 -9.71 50.99 -27.99
N MET A 304 -9.59 51.73 -29.10
CA MET A 304 -9.45 53.19 -29.10
C MET A 304 -10.45 53.72 -30.09
N GLY A 305 -11.60 54.15 -29.59
CA GLY A 305 -12.77 54.45 -30.42
C GLY A 305 -13.22 53.19 -31.21
N SER A 306 -13.18 53.27 -32.55
CA SER A 306 -13.51 52.14 -33.42
C SER A 306 -12.32 51.27 -33.82
N ASP A 307 -11.10 51.62 -33.42
CA ASP A 307 -9.86 51.01 -33.90
C ASP A 307 -9.23 50.09 -32.85
N ASN A 308 -8.73 48.97 -33.33
CA ASN A 308 -7.92 48.07 -32.53
C ASN A 308 -6.45 48.49 -32.55
N ARG A 309 -5.82 48.55 -31.39
CA ARG A 309 -4.39 48.81 -31.21
C ARG A 309 -3.77 47.68 -30.41
N SER A 310 -2.44 47.57 -30.47
CA SER A 310 -1.70 46.48 -29.82
C SER A 310 -0.76 47.02 -28.74
N ALA A 311 -1.12 46.87 -27.48
CA ALA A 311 -0.23 47.14 -26.36
C ALA A 311 0.75 45.97 -26.21
N GLN A 312 2.05 46.25 -26.15
CA GLN A 312 3.10 45.25 -26.09
C GLN A 312 3.41 44.83 -24.65
N TYR A 313 3.69 43.55 -24.42
CA TYR A 313 4.15 43.08 -23.14
C TYR A 313 5.47 43.75 -22.71
N THR A 314 5.52 44.26 -21.48
CA THR A 314 6.67 45.01 -20.96
C THR A 314 7.33 44.34 -19.74
N SER A 315 6.54 43.80 -18.83
CA SER A 315 7.07 43.22 -17.60
C SER A 315 6.02 42.42 -16.84
N GLY A 316 6.45 41.71 -15.79
CA GLY A 316 5.57 41.03 -14.83
C GLY A 316 5.86 39.51 -14.67
N SER A 317 6.64 38.89 -15.58
CA SER A 317 6.96 37.49 -15.51
C SER A 317 7.46 37.08 -14.11
N GLY A 318 6.92 35.97 -13.55
CA GLY A 318 7.16 35.54 -12.19
C GLY A 318 6.21 36.15 -11.15
N ASN A 319 5.21 36.94 -11.58
CA ASN A 319 4.18 37.53 -10.72
C ASN A 319 2.78 37.25 -11.28
N ALA A 320 1.74 37.49 -10.48
CA ALA A 320 0.36 37.41 -10.95
C ALA A 320 -0.03 38.55 -11.88
N GLN A 321 0.68 39.70 -11.83
CA GLN A 321 0.39 40.89 -12.61
C GLN A 321 1.35 41.01 -13.79
N GLN A 322 0.79 41.07 -15.01
CA GLN A 322 1.52 41.23 -16.26
C GLN A 322 1.19 42.59 -16.87
N VAL A 323 2.22 43.35 -17.25
CA VAL A 323 2.09 44.73 -17.70
C VAL A 323 2.30 44.80 -19.20
N PHE A 324 1.37 45.50 -19.88
CA PHE A 324 1.40 45.82 -21.31
C PHE A 324 1.43 47.35 -21.50
N GLY A 325 2.30 47.81 -22.35
CA GLY A 325 2.46 49.25 -22.65
C GLY A 325 2.01 49.63 -24.06
N TYR A 326 1.39 50.78 -24.19
CA TYR A 326 1.07 51.39 -25.45
C TYR A 326 1.48 52.88 -25.42
N THR A 327 2.10 53.34 -26.50
CA THR A 327 2.36 54.79 -26.72
C THR A 327 1.39 55.32 -27.75
N ILE A 328 0.69 56.42 -27.42
CA ILE A 328 -0.24 57.07 -28.34
C ILE A 328 0.52 57.56 -29.56
N ASP A 329 0.11 57.13 -30.75
CA ASP A 329 0.78 57.46 -31.99
C ASP A 329 0.32 58.86 -32.53
N ASP A 330 1.26 59.58 -33.19
CA ASP A 330 0.96 60.78 -33.96
C ASP A 330 0.57 60.38 -35.39
N LEU A 331 -0.68 59.92 -35.55
CA LEU A 331 -1.18 59.51 -36.86
C LEU A 331 -1.92 60.67 -37.50
N LEU A 332 -1.18 61.55 -38.18
CA LEU A 332 -1.74 62.69 -38.95
C LEU A 332 -2.71 62.27 -40.05
N THR A 333 -2.85 60.98 -40.35
CA THR A 333 -3.68 60.45 -41.45
C THR A 333 -4.91 59.64 -41.04
N SER A 334 -5.00 59.22 -39.79
CA SER A 334 -6.13 58.41 -39.27
C SER A 334 -6.43 58.68 -37.80
N GLY A 335 -6.13 59.87 -37.32
CA GLY A 335 -6.17 60.31 -35.90
C GLY A 335 -6.84 59.39 -34.91
N GLU A 336 -6.09 58.99 -33.96
CA GLU A 336 -6.63 58.30 -32.81
C GLU A 336 -7.57 59.23 -32.07
N ASN A 337 -8.88 58.97 -32.10
CA ASN A 337 -9.87 59.80 -31.42
C ASN A 337 -10.83 58.85 -30.65
N ASP A 338 -10.67 58.85 -29.34
CA ASP A 338 -11.49 58.14 -28.43
C ASP A 338 -12.11 59.06 -27.41
N SER A 339 -13.42 59.31 -27.52
CA SER A 339 -14.15 60.20 -26.65
C SER A 339 -14.90 59.54 -25.51
N ASP A 340 -14.96 58.26 -25.53
CA ASP A 340 -15.64 57.41 -24.52
C ASP A 340 -14.65 56.61 -23.62
N GLY A 341 -13.34 56.60 -23.97
CA GLY A 341 -12.26 56.07 -23.15
C GLY A 341 -11.73 54.74 -23.61
N LEU A 342 -10.44 54.50 -23.30
CA LEU A 342 -9.75 53.28 -23.65
C LEU A 342 -10.39 52.06 -22.99
N SER A 343 -10.55 50.98 -23.76
CA SER A 343 -11.11 49.73 -23.28
C SER A 343 -10.43 48.51 -23.92
N THR A 344 -10.85 47.31 -23.53
CA THR A 344 -10.49 46.08 -24.24
C THR A 344 -11.76 45.30 -24.57
N GLY A 345 -11.80 44.67 -25.74
CA GLY A 345 -12.85 43.69 -26.06
C GLY A 345 -12.69 42.36 -25.29
N SER A 346 -13.55 41.42 -25.61
CA SER A 346 -13.40 40.05 -25.09
C SER A 346 -12.16 39.37 -25.71
N ASN A 347 -11.51 38.54 -24.90
CA ASN A 347 -10.30 37.76 -25.27
C ASN A 347 -9.18 38.65 -25.85
N PRO A 348 -8.77 39.73 -25.14
CA PRO A 348 -7.87 40.72 -25.70
C PRO A 348 -6.41 40.28 -25.76
N ILE A 349 -6.02 39.23 -25.02
CA ILE A 349 -4.64 38.75 -24.98
C ILE A 349 -4.34 38.00 -26.26
N VAL A 350 -3.32 38.45 -26.98
CA VAL A 350 -2.80 37.81 -28.20
C VAL A 350 -1.51 37.10 -27.86
N LEU A 351 -1.57 35.76 -27.93
CA LEU A 351 -0.44 34.86 -27.64
C LEU A 351 0.04 34.23 -28.96
N PRO A 352 1.07 34.82 -29.63
CA PRO A 352 1.60 34.28 -30.87
C PRO A 352 2.30 32.93 -30.66
N GLY A 353 2.33 32.10 -31.71
CA GLY A 353 3.01 30.83 -31.65
C GLY A 353 4.50 30.95 -31.24
N GLY A 354 4.91 30.29 -30.20
CA GLY A 354 6.24 30.35 -29.57
C GLY A 354 6.26 31.14 -28.26
N SER A 355 5.30 32.05 -28.00
CA SER A 355 5.13 32.67 -26.68
C SER A 355 4.28 31.80 -25.79
N THR A 356 4.54 31.80 -24.47
CA THR A 356 3.75 31.06 -23.47
C THR A 356 3.47 31.90 -22.23
N ILE A 357 2.34 31.63 -21.59
CA ILE A 357 2.02 32.06 -20.23
C ILE A 357 1.68 30.79 -19.44
N LYS A 358 2.46 30.51 -18.41
CA LYS A 358 2.34 29.29 -17.60
C LYS A 358 2.50 29.65 -16.13
N ASP A 359 1.92 28.84 -15.22
CA ASP A 359 2.28 28.88 -13.82
C ASP A 359 3.71 28.36 -13.55
N LEU A 360 4.09 28.25 -12.28
CA LEU A 360 5.39 27.74 -11.88
C LEU A 360 5.53 26.22 -12.07
N ALA A 361 4.43 25.49 -12.03
CA ALA A 361 4.38 24.05 -12.30
C ALA A 361 4.48 23.74 -13.81
N GLY A 362 4.13 24.72 -14.66
CA GLY A 362 4.17 24.60 -16.11
C GLY A 362 2.81 24.38 -16.77
N ASN A 363 1.67 24.53 -16.04
CA ASN A 363 0.35 24.49 -16.63
C ASN A 363 0.11 25.75 -17.45
N SER A 364 -0.53 25.62 -18.61
CA SER A 364 -0.80 26.74 -19.51
C SER A 364 -1.95 27.58 -19.02
N ALA A 365 -1.82 28.92 -19.07
CA ALA A 365 -2.87 29.82 -18.65
C ALA A 365 -4.08 29.81 -19.59
N ILE A 366 -5.29 29.88 -19.02
CA ILE A 366 -6.53 30.20 -19.70
C ILE A 366 -6.59 31.72 -19.86
N ILE A 367 -6.37 32.20 -21.09
CA ILE A 367 -6.30 33.65 -21.41
C ILE A 367 -7.64 34.23 -21.86
N THR A 368 -8.72 33.46 -21.86
CA THR A 368 -10.07 33.96 -22.18
C THR A 368 -10.56 34.87 -21.07
N HIS A 369 -11.04 36.08 -21.44
CA HIS A 369 -11.58 37.07 -20.50
C HIS A 369 -12.60 37.98 -21.20
N ALA A 370 -13.55 38.53 -20.47
CA ALA A 370 -14.58 39.41 -21.00
C ALA A 370 -14.07 40.79 -21.47
N GLY A 371 -12.83 41.12 -21.13
CA GLY A 371 -12.24 42.43 -21.34
C GLY A 371 -12.25 43.27 -20.06
N MET A 372 -11.90 44.58 -20.19
CA MET A 372 -12.00 45.50 -19.06
C MET A 372 -13.46 45.71 -18.66
N SER A 373 -13.74 45.67 -17.36
CA SER A 373 -15.02 46.16 -16.83
C SER A 373 -15.02 47.69 -16.87
N THR A 374 -16.10 48.29 -17.37
CA THR A 374 -16.33 49.73 -17.36
C THR A 374 -16.58 50.25 -15.96
#